data_3f1b33d6c002241edcd3563b70640a6a
#
_entry.id   3f1b33d6c002241edcd3563b70640a6a
#
_cell.length_a   1.000
_cell.length_b   1.000
_cell.length_c   1.000
_cell.angle_alpha   90.00
_cell.angle_beta   90.00
_cell.angle_gamma   90.00
#
_symmetry.space_group_name_H-M   'P 1'
#
loop_
_entity.id
_entity.type
_entity.pdbx_description
1 polymer ?
#
loop_
_entity_poly.entity_id
_entity_poly.type
_entity_poly.pdbx_seq_one_letter_code
_entity_poly.pdbx_strand_id
1 'polypeptide(L)'
;MLDEYDHKTLKKPDGNVDTRVITYDDCMTIINSLKYKEESELFGFERDKGLKAIIGNVYQSFDGQDIYSTIEEKASNLLYLVVKNHVFIDGNKRIAATLFIYFLKFYNILYNANGKVIDNHTLTALTLLVAESNPKEKEVMIDSIMNFLTE
;
A
#
# COMPACT_ATOMS: atom_id res chain seq x y z
N MET A 1 -0.34 -16.72 23.07
CA MET A 1 0.79 -16.39 22.22
C MET A 1 1.04 -17.41 21.16
N LEU A 2 1.30 -18.64 21.54
CA LEU A 2 1.39 -19.73 20.57
C LEU A 2 0.08 -19.88 19.81
N ASP A 3 -1.02 -19.61 20.46
CA ASP A 3 -2.34 -19.70 19.83
C ASP A 3 -2.50 -18.78 18.65
N GLU A 4 -1.89 -17.61 18.67
CA GLU A 4 -1.94 -16.68 17.55
C GLU A 4 -1.26 -17.26 16.33
N TYR A 5 -0.17 -17.98 16.51
CA TYR A 5 0.54 -18.64 15.43
C TYR A 5 -0.24 -19.84 14.92
N ASP A 6 -0.83 -20.62 15.83
CA ASP A 6 -1.57 -21.82 15.47
C ASP A 6 -2.78 -21.50 14.62
N HIS A 7 -3.37 -20.33 14.81
CA HIS A 7 -4.52 -19.89 14.01
C HIS A 7 -4.10 -19.21 12.71
N LYS A 8 -2.82 -19.28 12.38
CA LYS A 8 -2.25 -18.62 11.18
C LYS A 8 -2.44 -17.12 11.22
N THR A 9 -2.67 -16.61 12.39
CA THR A 9 -2.90 -15.19 12.56
C THR A 9 -1.83 -14.65 13.46
N LEU A 10 -0.83 -14.04 12.87
CA LEU A 10 -0.13 -13.03 13.60
C LEU A 10 -1.18 -11.99 13.91
N LYS A 11 -1.29 -11.63 15.18
CA LYS A 11 -2.17 -10.54 15.54
C LYS A 11 -1.76 -9.30 14.76
N LYS A 12 -2.71 -8.69 14.08
CA LYS A 12 -2.42 -7.46 13.38
C LYS A 12 -2.05 -6.38 14.38
N PRO A 13 -0.99 -5.59 14.09
CA PRO A 13 -0.61 -4.52 15.01
C PRO A 13 -1.72 -3.50 15.14
N ASP A 14 -1.78 -2.84 16.30
CA ASP A 14 -2.64 -1.68 16.46
C ASP A 14 -2.19 -0.59 15.48
N GLY A 15 -3.12 0.22 15.03
CA GLY A 15 -2.82 1.25 14.06
C GLY A 15 -3.71 2.46 14.23
N ASN A 16 -3.55 3.40 13.31
CA ASN A 16 -4.28 4.65 13.33
C ASN A 16 -5.58 4.53 12.54
N VAL A 17 -6.62 5.20 13.02
CA VAL A 17 -7.92 5.25 12.36
C VAL A 17 -8.17 6.67 11.89
N ASP A 18 -8.68 6.83 10.67
CA ASP A 18 -8.96 8.14 10.09
C ASP A 18 -10.12 7.97 9.11
N THR A 19 -10.95 8.98 9.00
CA THR A 19 -12.13 8.95 8.14
C THR A 19 -11.91 9.62 6.79
N ARG A 20 -10.80 10.33 6.61
CA ARG A 20 -10.48 10.96 5.34
C ARG A 20 -10.15 9.91 4.30
N VAL A 21 -10.39 10.25 3.04
CA VAL A 21 -10.20 9.32 1.91
C VAL A 21 -9.32 9.99 0.86
N ILE A 22 -8.34 9.25 0.36
CA ILE A 22 -7.55 9.67 -0.80
C ILE A 22 -8.30 9.25 -2.04
N THR A 23 -8.52 10.17 -2.96
CA THR A 23 -9.31 9.91 -4.16
C THR A 23 -8.45 9.37 -5.29
N TYR A 24 -9.10 8.78 -6.29
CA TYR A 24 -8.45 8.39 -7.53
C TYR A 24 -7.73 9.58 -8.17
N ASP A 25 -8.36 10.75 -8.19
CA ASP A 25 -7.76 11.94 -8.79
C ASP A 25 -6.51 12.39 -8.05
N ASP A 26 -6.48 12.28 -6.73
CA ASP A 26 -5.29 12.56 -5.94
C ASP A 26 -4.13 11.65 -6.38
N CYS A 27 -4.41 10.38 -6.53
CA CYS A 27 -3.40 9.42 -6.97
C CYS A 27 -2.90 9.71 -8.37
N MET A 28 -3.81 10.04 -9.28
CA MET A 28 -3.43 10.33 -10.67
C MET A 28 -2.61 11.61 -10.78
N THR A 29 -2.85 12.59 -9.93
CA THR A 29 -2.02 13.79 -9.87
C THR A 29 -0.58 13.44 -9.56
N ILE A 30 -0.37 12.55 -8.61
CA ILE A 30 0.97 12.09 -8.22
C ILE A 30 1.61 11.29 -9.34
N ILE A 31 0.87 10.37 -9.94
CA ILE A 31 1.36 9.53 -11.04
C ILE A 31 1.76 10.39 -12.23
N ASN A 32 0.96 11.39 -12.57
CA ASN A 32 1.26 12.29 -13.67
C ASN A 32 2.53 13.11 -13.39
N SER A 33 2.76 13.49 -12.14
CA SER A 33 4.01 14.15 -11.76
C SER A 33 5.22 13.25 -12.01
N LEU A 34 5.10 11.96 -11.71
CA LEU A 34 6.18 11.02 -11.95
C LEU A 34 6.44 10.84 -13.45
N LYS A 35 5.41 10.87 -14.29
CA LYS A 35 5.53 10.67 -15.72
C LYS A 35 6.46 11.69 -16.38
N TYR A 36 6.48 12.90 -15.88
CA TYR A 36 7.36 13.95 -16.43
C TYR A 36 8.85 13.62 -16.27
N LYS A 37 9.18 12.75 -15.33
CA LYS A 37 10.58 12.41 -15.04
C LYS A 37 11.00 11.10 -15.70
N GLU A 38 10.09 10.43 -16.38
CA GLU A 38 10.34 9.12 -16.95
C GLU A 38 10.51 9.19 -18.45
N GLU A 39 11.47 8.41 -18.97
CA GLU A 39 11.71 8.33 -20.40
C GLU A 39 10.68 7.47 -21.09
N SER A 40 10.12 6.48 -20.40
CA SER A 40 9.13 5.59 -20.98
C SER A 40 7.79 6.29 -21.14
N GLU A 41 7.27 6.30 -22.36
CA GLU A 41 5.95 6.85 -22.65
C GLU A 41 4.84 5.99 -22.05
N LEU A 42 5.15 4.73 -21.71
CA LEU A 42 4.17 3.79 -21.16
C LEU A 42 4.07 3.88 -19.65
N PHE A 43 4.98 4.61 -19.00
CA PHE A 43 4.97 4.76 -17.55
C PHE A 43 3.66 5.39 -17.09
N GLY A 44 3.01 4.75 -16.13
CA GLY A 44 1.78 5.27 -15.56
C GLY A 44 0.54 5.17 -16.44
N PHE A 45 0.65 4.50 -17.58
CA PHE A 45 -0.53 4.21 -18.39
C PHE A 45 -1.32 3.09 -17.73
N GLU A 46 -2.53 3.41 -17.33
CA GLU A 46 -3.40 2.51 -16.61
C GLU A 46 -4.04 1.50 -17.56
N ARG A 47 -4.10 0.25 -17.09
CA ARG A 47 -4.86 -0.80 -17.77
C ARG A 47 -6.28 -0.76 -17.25
N ASP A 48 -7.24 -0.64 -18.14
CA ASP A 48 -8.65 -0.56 -17.77
C ASP A 48 -8.86 0.48 -16.67
N LYS A 49 -9.56 0.14 -15.60
CA LYS A 49 -9.74 1.03 -14.44
C LYS A 49 -9.17 0.37 -13.18
N GLY A 50 -8.01 -0.25 -13.34
CA GLY A 50 -7.41 -1.04 -12.28
C GLY A 50 -7.13 -0.27 -10.99
N LEU A 51 -6.59 0.95 -11.11
CA LEU A 51 -6.29 1.74 -9.92
C LEU A 51 -7.56 2.14 -9.18
N LYS A 52 -8.60 2.51 -9.92
CA LYS A 52 -9.87 2.87 -9.30
C LYS A 52 -10.45 1.71 -8.52
N ALA A 53 -10.35 0.50 -9.07
CA ALA A 53 -10.79 -0.71 -8.39
C ALA A 53 -9.96 -0.96 -7.12
N ILE A 54 -8.66 -0.74 -7.17
CA ILE A 54 -7.79 -0.89 -5.99
C ILE A 54 -8.17 0.10 -4.90
N ILE A 55 -8.39 1.36 -5.25
CA ILE A 55 -8.80 2.37 -4.28
C ILE A 55 -10.13 1.98 -3.64
N GLY A 56 -11.07 1.52 -4.45
CA GLY A 56 -12.35 1.01 -3.93
C GLY A 56 -12.17 -0.15 -2.98
N ASN A 57 -11.23 -1.05 -3.28
CA ASN A 57 -10.91 -2.17 -2.40
C ASN A 57 -10.32 -1.69 -1.07
N VAL A 58 -9.40 -0.74 -1.11
CA VAL A 58 -8.72 -0.23 0.08
C VAL A 58 -9.72 0.40 1.06
N TYR A 59 -10.71 1.10 0.55
CA TYR A 59 -11.70 1.79 1.38
C TYR A 59 -13.03 1.05 1.50
N GLN A 60 -13.08 -0.22 1.08
CA GLN A 60 -14.33 -0.97 1.14
C GLN A 60 -14.83 -1.10 2.58
N SER A 61 -16.13 -1.10 2.71
CA SER A 61 -16.79 -1.26 4.00
C SER A 61 -17.93 -2.28 3.88
N PHE A 62 -18.32 -2.83 5.01
CA PHE A 62 -19.43 -3.73 5.11
C PHE A 62 -20.17 -3.43 6.41
N ASP A 63 -21.46 -3.23 6.31
CA ASP A 63 -22.30 -2.95 7.47
C ASP A 63 -21.78 -1.76 8.28
N GLY A 64 -21.34 -0.71 7.58
CA GLY A 64 -20.86 0.52 8.21
C GLY A 64 -19.44 0.45 8.78
N GLN A 65 -18.75 -0.65 8.58
CA GLN A 65 -17.39 -0.81 9.10
C GLN A 65 -16.41 -1.07 7.97
N ASP A 66 -15.25 -0.41 8.04
CA ASP A 66 -14.18 -0.62 7.08
C ASP A 66 -13.64 -2.04 7.20
N ILE A 67 -13.46 -2.70 6.06
CA ILE A 67 -12.84 -4.03 6.02
C ILE A 67 -11.39 -3.94 6.48
N TYR A 68 -10.66 -2.92 6.01
CA TYR A 68 -9.31 -2.62 6.51
C TYR A 68 -9.45 -1.46 7.48
N SER A 69 -9.43 -1.76 8.77
CA SER A 69 -9.85 -0.81 9.80
C SER A 69 -8.83 0.30 10.10
N THR A 70 -7.54 0.04 9.87
CA THR A 70 -6.50 1.03 10.17
C THR A 70 -5.88 1.59 8.88
N ILE A 71 -5.26 2.76 9.01
CA ILE A 71 -4.56 3.36 7.87
C ILE A 71 -3.37 2.49 7.47
N GLU A 72 -2.69 1.89 8.43
CA GLU A 72 -1.57 0.99 8.15
C GLU A 72 -2.01 -0.21 7.32
N GLU A 73 -3.16 -0.78 7.63
CA GLU A 73 -3.69 -1.89 6.86
C GLU A 73 -4.10 -1.45 5.45
N LYS A 74 -4.74 -0.30 5.34
CA LYS A 74 -5.10 0.27 4.04
C LYS A 74 -3.87 0.53 3.18
N ALA A 75 -2.85 1.14 3.77
CA ALA A 75 -1.60 1.44 3.06
C ALA A 75 -0.91 0.17 2.58
N SER A 76 -0.86 -0.85 3.44
CA SER A 76 -0.23 -2.12 3.11
C SER A 76 -0.94 -2.83 1.97
N ASN A 77 -2.26 -2.80 1.97
CA ASN A 77 -3.04 -3.37 0.87
C ASN A 77 -2.87 -2.58 -0.42
N LEU A 78 -2.78 -1.26 -0.33
CA LEU A 78 -2.53 -0.42 -1.50
C LEU A 78 -1.20 -0.82 -2.17
N LEU A 79 -0.13 -0.88 -1.39
CA LEU A 79 1.18 -1.28 -1.91
C LEU A 79 1.12 -2.65 -2.57
N TYR A 80 0.55 -3.62 -1.87
CA TYR A 80 0.44 -4.98 -2.36
C TYR A 80 -0.33 -5.05 -3.67
N LEU A 81 -1.52 -4.45 -3.72
CA LEU A 81 -2.41 -4.57 -4.86
C LEU A 81 -1.86 -3.87 -6.11
N VAL A 82 -1.24 -2.70 -5.94
CA VAL A 82 -0.65 -2.01 -7.09
C VAL A 82 0.49 -2.83 -7.70
N VAL A 83 1.33 -3.42 -6.86
CA VAL A 83 2.43 -4.26 -7.35
C VAL A 83 1.89 -5.53 -7.99
N LYS A 84 1.00 -6.25 -7.32
CA LYS A 84 0.57 -7.58 -7.75
C LYS A 84 -0.39 -7.57 -8.94
N ASN A 85 -1.25 -6.56 -9.03
CA ASN A 85 -2.27 -6.54 -10.07
C ASN A 85 -1.79 -5.94 -11.39
N HIS A 86 -0.58 -5.39 -11.42
CA HIS A 86 -0.02 -4.82 -12.65
C HIS A 86 -1.00 -3.89 -13.36
N VAL A 87 -1.54 -2.92 -12.62
CA VAL A 87 -2.58 -2.05 -13.16
C VAL A 87 -2.06 -1.02 -14.14
N PHE A 88 -0.75 -0.84 -14.19
CA PHE A 88 -0.10 0.04 -15.17
C PHE A 88 0.72 -0.79 -16.15
N ILE A 89 0.86 -0.27 -17.36
CA ILE A 89 1.67 -0.96 -18.38
C ILE A 89 3.13 -0.96 -17.95
N ASP A 90 3.61 0.13 -17.37
CA ASP A 90 4.97 0.26 -16.88
C ASP A 90 4.99 1.11 -15.62
N GLY A 91 5.94 0.83 -14.73
CA GLY A 91 6.16 1.61 -13.53
C GLY A 91 5.43 1.15 -12.28
N ASN A 92 4.85 -0.04 -12.29
CA ASN A 92 4.03 -0.52 -11.18
C ASN A 92 4.73 -0.46 -9.82
N LYS A 93 5.97 -0.94 -9.74
CA LYS A 93 6.70 -0.96 -8.47
C LYS A 93 6.99 0.46 -7.96
N ARG A 94 7.42 1.32 -8.86
CA ARG A 94 7.73 2.70 -8.49
C ARG A 94 6.49 3.48 -8.11
N ILE A 95 5.41 3.30 -8.86
CA ILE A 95 4.13 3.95 -8.57
C ILE A 95 3.60 3.44 -7.23
N ALA A 96 3.66 2.14 -6.99
CA ALA A 96 3.21 1.54 -5.74
C ALA A 96 3.94 2.14 -4.54
N ALA A 97 5.27 2.22 -4.62
CA ALA A 97 6.08 2.79 -3.55
C ALA A 97 5.76 4.27 -3.32
N THR A 98 5.60 5.03 -4.40
CA THR A 98 5.30 6.46 -4.31
C THR A 98 3.93 6.71 -3.70
N LEU A 99 2.92 5.96 -4.13
CA LEU A 99 1.57 6.08 -3.58
C LEU A 99 1.53 5.66 -2.11
N PHE A 100 2.30 4.64 -1.76
CA PHE A 100 2.41 4.19 -0.37
C PHE A 100 2.94 5.31 0.53
N ILE A 101 4.03 5.95 0.14
CA ILE A 101 4.60 7.07 0.89
C ILE A 101 3.62 8.24 0.96
N TYR A 102 2.96 8.57 -0.15
CA TYR A 102 1.96 9.63 -0.18
C TYR A 102 0.82 9.32 0.80
N PHE A 103 0.37 8.07 0.82
CA PHE A 103 -0.70 7.63 1.71
C PHE A 103 -0.32 7.86 3.18
N LEU A 104 0.88 7.42 3.57
CA LEU A 104 1.35 7.60 4.94
C LEU A 104 1.50 9.07 5.30
N LYS A 105 1.99 9.87 4.35
CA LYS A 105 2.18 11.30 4.54
C LYS A 105 0.84 12.03 4.70
N PHE A 106 -0.14 11.67 3.87
CA PHE A 106 -1.47 12.26 3.91
C PHE A 106 -2.10 12.08 5.29
N TYR A 107 -1.92 10.92 5.89
CA TYR A 107 -2.49 10.61 7.20
C TYR A 107 -1.56 10.93 8.37
N ASN A 108 -0.44 11.61 8.10
CA ASN A 108 0.51 12.06 9.10
C ASN A 108 1.13 10.92 9.92
N ILE A 109 1.34 9.77 9.31
CA ILE A 109 1.95 8.61 9.96
C ILE A 109 3.28 8.18 9.33
N LEU A 110 3.81 8.99 8.40
CA LEU A 110 5.10 8.69 7.76
C LEU A 110 6.26 8.87 8.73
N TYR A 111 6.13 9.77 9.70
CA TYR A 111 7.18 10.06 10.68
C TYR A 111 6.66 9.78 12.09
N ASN A 112 7.54 9.26 12.94
CA ASN A 112 7.28 9.12 14.37
C ASN A 112 8.42 9.78 15.15
N ALA A 113 8.47 9.56 16.47
CA ALA A 113 9.49 10.17 17.33
C ALA A 113 10.92 9.81 16.91
N ASN A 114 11.10 8.67 16.25
CA ASN A 114 12.40 8.16 15.82
C ASN A 114 12.73 8.53 14.38
N GLY A 115 11.85 9.26 13.68
CA GLY A 115 12.06 9.67 12.30
C GLY A 115 11.08 8.97 11.35
N LYS A 116 11.50 8.80 10.11
CA LYS A 116 10.68 8.17 9.08
C LYS A 116 10.46 6.69 9.41
N VAL A 117 9.21 6.24 9.36
CA VAL A 117 8.86 4.86 9.76
C VAL A 117 9.42 3.80 8.82
N ILE A 118 9.70 4.16 7.58
CA ILE A 118 10.27 3.25 6.60
C ILE A 118 11.22 4.04 5.71
N ASP A 119 12.46 3.57 5.57
CA ASP A 119 13.41 4.23 4.67
C ASP A 119 13.27 3.71 3.25
N ASN A 120 13.91 4.41 2.30
CA ASN A 120 13.78 4.09 0.89
C ASN A 120 14.33 2.70 0.54
N HIS A 121 15.41 2.28 1.20
CA HIS A 121 15.98 0.95 0.95
C HIS A 121 15.04 -0.16 1.41
N THR A 122 14.47 0.00 2.59
CA THR A 122 13.51 -0.96 3.12
C THR A 122 12.26 -1.02 2.25
N LEU A 123 11.76 0.14 1.83
CA LEU A 123 10.59 0.19 0.97
C LEU A 123 10.84 -0.50 -0.38
N THR A 124 12.01 -0.24 -0.98
CA THR A 124 12.38 -0.90 -2.23
C THR A 124 12.46 -2.42 -2.05
N ALA A 125 13.09 -2.86 -0.97
CA ALA A 125 13.20 -4.30 -0.68
C ALA A 125 11.81 -4.94 -0.47
N LEU A 126 10.93 -4.28 0.26
CA LEU A 126 9.57 -4.77 0.47
C LEU A 126 8.79 -4.85 -0.84
N THR A 127 8.93 -3.83 -1.67
CA THR A 127 8.25 -3.80 -2.97
C THR A 127 8.69 -4.96 -3.86
N LEU A 128 9.99 -5.22 -3.89
CA LEU A 128 10.54 -6.36 -4.64
C LEU A 128 10.08 -7.70 -4.05
N LEU A 129 10.06 -7.79 -2.73
CA LEU A 129 9.59 -8.99 -2.06
C LEU A 129 8.13 -9.28 -2.39
N VAL A 130 7.29 -8.25 -2.36
CA VAL A 130 5.88 -8.38 -2.75
C VAL A 130 5.79 -8.85 -4.21
N ALA A 131 6.56 -8.25 -5.10
CA ALA A 131 6.53 -8.59 -6.53
C ALA A 131 6.85 -10.07 -6.76
N GLU A 132 7.79 -10.62 -6.00
CA GLU A 132 8.24 -12.01 -6.13
C GLU A 132 7.39 -12.99 -5.33
N SER A 133 6.54 -12.52 -4.42
CA SER A 133 5.80 -13.38 -3.51
C SER A 133 4.72 -14.19 -4.24
N ASN A 134 4.42 -15.35 -3.68
CA ASN A 134 3.31 -16.17 -4.14
C ASN A 134 1.99 -15.52 -3.66
N PRO A 135 0.95 -15.46 -4.49
CA PRO A 135 -0.35 -14.93 -4.07
C PRO A 135 -0.91 -15.58 -2.80
N LYS A 136 -0.54 -16.81 -2.52
CA LYS A 136 -0.95 -17.49 -1.29
C LYS A 136 -0.35 -16.87 -0.04
N GLU A 137 0.72 -16.08 -0.20
CA GLU A 137 1.42 -15.44 0.89
C GLU A 137 0.93 -14.01 1.14
N LYS A 138 -0.18 -13.62 0.54
CA LYS A 138 -0.69 -12.26 0.63
C LYS A 138 -0.78 -11.77 2.07
N GLU A 139 -1.40 -12.53 2.95
CA GLU A 139 -1.59 -12.11 4.34
C GLU A 139 -0.27 -11.93 5.08
N VAL A 140 0.69 -12.82 4.82
CA VAL A 140 2.03 -12.70 5.40
C VAL A 140 2.71 -11.42 4.92
N MET A 141 2.57 -11.11 3.64
CA MET A 141 3.14 -9.88 3.08
C MET A 141 2.50 -8.64 3.70
N ILE A 142 1.17 -8.61 3.78
CA ILE A 142 0.44 -7.49 4.36
C ILE A 142 0.86 -7.28 5.82
N ASP A 143 0.86 -8.34 6.61
CA ASP A 143 1.24 -8.25 8.01
C ASP A 143 2.68 -7.80 8.20
N SER A 144 3.58 -8.26 7.33
CA SER A 144 4.99 -7.83 7.35
C SER A 144 5.11 -6.33 7.10
N ILE A 145 4.39 -5.80 6.10
CA ILE A 145 4.41 -4.38 5.81
C ILE A 145 3.86 -3.60 7.00
N MET A 146 2.75 -4.03 7.56
CA MET A 146 2.14 -3.37 8.72
C MET A 146 3.09 -3.32 9.90
N ASN A 147 3.83 -4.39 10.14
CA ASN A 147 4.79 -4.45 11.24
C ASN A 147 5.92 -3.44 11.08
N PHE A 148 6.39 -3.20 9.86
CA PHE A 148 7.36 -2.15 9.61
C PHE A 148 6.82 -0.76 9.98
N LEU A 149 5.53 -0.54 9.74
CA LEU A 149 4.92 0.77 10.00
C LEU A 149 4.65 1.04 11.47
N THR A 150 4.55 0.00 12.28
CA THR A 150 4.13 0.12 13.68
C THR A 150 5.25 -0.14 14.68
N GLU A 151 6.44 -0.43 14.22
CA GLU A 151 7.60 -0.61 15.10
C GLU A 151 8.11 0.66 15.75
#